data_2612f1ea866426a5bb28db4d170a9685
#
_entry.id   2612f1ea866426a5bb28db4d170a9685
#
_cell.length_a   1.000
_cell.length_b   1.000
_cell.length_c   1.000
_cell.angle_alpha   90.00
_cell.angle_beta   90.00
_cell.angle_gamma   90.00
#
_symmetry.space_group_name_H-M   'P 1'
#
loop_
_entity.id
_entity.type
_entity.pdbx_description
1 polymer ?
#
loop_
_entity_poly.entity_id
_entity_poly.type
_entity_poly.pdbx_seq_one_letter_code
_entity_poly.pdbx_strand_id
1 'polypeptide(L)'
;MNNNKEGQSKFFTYFNYIIFILIFVEILDTYTTNNLNVVVSDVSTEFFPYLSGDAAISLFQIFVAIATLGMYFVFLNQYFADRVGRKFLLVFTVFGMGLSSLLINFSNNIITYTLFLFLLYFFFNSDIWVIYINEESPSNKRAFYTNFVLIGGVVGALLIPVFHDIASLINWRVMTYFAIILGIPLSFIIFFTFKETSKYLEIKKHESLLIDRKKIFKENLQIIFQSSRRKEFLIILIISLIVGLNNIFILVGEDFLSDSFTSDDVDNIVWIMGIASIIGYFITGVTADKIGRKPLCYIFSIIFPISIFIVVFGINLREGALTMVMIGAGLANLSYWGLRILISIIALEIIPTQTRGTGAGLKTLTNSVGITVGLILSSIITYSQGLAVSFIVFALMFIAIFILVLLFLRETKGVNLSDIE
;
A
#
# COMPACT_ATOMS: atom_id res chain seq x y z
N MET A 1 -14.69 -42.74 15.81
CA MET A 1 -15.46 -41.55 15.39
C MET A 1 -15.27 -40.33 16.30
N ASN A 2 -15.05 -40.46 17.62
CA ASN A 2 -14.85 -39.29 18.51
C ASN A 2 -13.52 -38.56 18.30
N ASN A 3 -12.40 -39.24 18.08
CA ASN A 3 -11.09 -38.62 17.89
C ASN A 3 -11.01 -37.69 16.68
N ASN A 4 -11.75 -37.97 15.60
CA ASN A 4 -11.78 -37.09 14.42
C ASN A 4 -12.59 -35.81 14.66
N LYS A 5 -13.65 -35.86 15.48
CA LYS A 5 -14.43 -34.64 15.82
C LYS A 5 -13.67 -33.72 16.78
N GLU A 6 -12.93 -34.27 17.75
CA GLU A 6 -12.07 -33.46 18.64
C GLU A 6 -10.90 -32.80 17.90
N GLY A 7 -10.29 -33.53 16.97
CA GLY A 7 -9.21 -32.99 16.14
C GLY A 7 -9.70 -31.85 15.23
N GLN A 8 -10.88 -31.99 14.61
CA GLN A 8 -11.50 -30.93 13.80
C GLN A 8 -11.91 -29.72 14.64
N SER A 9 -12.45 -29.93 15.85
CA SER A 9 -12.80 -28.83 16.76
C SER A 9 -11.56 -28.04 17.21
N LYS A 10 -10.47 -28.71 17.58
CA LYS A 10 -9.20 -28.06 17.96
C LYS A 10 -8.54 -27.32 16.80
N PHE A 11 -8.58 -27.88 15.59
CA PHE A 11 -8.07 -27.22 14.38
C PHE A 11 -8.86 -25.95 14.08
N PHE A 12 -10.20 -26.00 14.12
CA PHE A 12 -11.05 -24.84 13.86
C PHE A 12 -10.85 -23.72 14.88
N THR A 13 -10.64 -24.06 16.15
CA THR A 13 -10.34 -23.09 17.22
C THR A 13 -8.98 -22.43 17.00
N TYR A 14 -7.94 -23.19 16.63
CA TYR A 14 -6.62 -22.64 16.33
C TYR A 14 -6.62 -21.77 15.08
N PHE A 15 -7.31 -22.18 14.03
CA PHE A 15 -7.44 -21.42 12.80
C PHE A 15 -8.15 -20.06 13.04
N ASN A 16 -9.25 -20.04 13.81
CA ASN A 16 -9.93 -18.80 14.17
C ASN A 16 -9.01 -17.84 14.98
N TYR A 17 -8.18 -18.40 15.85
CA TYR A 17 -7.17 -17.64 16.57
C TYR A 17 -6.15 -17.01 15.61
N ILE A 18 -5.67 -17.75 14.61
CA ILE A 18 -4.78 -17.22 13.57
C ILE A 18 -5.44 -16.05 12.85
N ILE A 19 -6.67 -16.20 12.38
CA ILE A 19 -7.41 -15.14 11.68
C ILE A 19 -7.54 -13.90 12.57
N PHE A 20 -7.87 -14.06 13.85
CA PHE A 20 -7.97 -12.97 14.79
C PHE A 20 -6.64 -12.18 14.92
N ILE A 21 -5.53 -12.88 15.05
CA ILE A 21 -4.20 -12.25 15.14
C ILE A 21 -3.82 -11.56 13.82
N LEU A 22 -4.14 -12.18 12.66
CA LEU A 22 -3.83 -11.60 11.37
C LEU A 22 -4.62 -10.32 11.06
N ILE A 23 -5.80 -10.13 11.67
CA ILE A 23 -6.52 -8.84 11.63
C ILE A 23 -5.66 -7.74 12.25
N PHE A 24 -5.02 -8.00 13.39
CA PHE A 24 -4.11 -7.01 14.02
C PHE A 24 -2.85 -6.78 13.20
N VAL A 25 -2.35 -7.78 12.48
CA VAL A 25 -1.24 -7.60 11.53
C VAL A 25 -1.65 -6.65 10.42
N GLU A 26 -2.86 -6.81 9.85
CA GLU A 26 -3.37 -5.95 8.78
C GLU A 26 -3.68 -4.53 9.27
N ILE A 27 -4.19 -4.38 10.52
CA ILE A 27 -4.34 -3.07 11.18
C ILE A 27 -2.99 -2.36 11.24
N LEU A 28 -1.95 -3.07 11.70
CA LEU A 28 -0.60 -2.54 11.83
C LEU A 28 -0.02 -2.15 10.47
N ASP A 29 -0.14 -3.03 9.47
CA ASP A 29 0.41 -2.83 8.12
C ASP A 29 -0.21 -1.59 7.47
N THR A 30 -1.54 -1.49 7.45
CA THR A 30 -2.24 -0.33 6.87
C THR A 30 -1.93 0.96 7.62
N TYR A 31 -1.87 0.91 8.94
CA TYR A 31 -1.54 2.07 9.75
C TYR A 31 -0.10 2.56 9.47
N THR A 32 0.90 1.68 9.56
CA THR A 32 2.32 2.04 9.39
C THR A 32 2.66 2.51 7.98
N THR A 33 1.89 2.07 6.98
CA THR A 33 2.09 2.49 5.59
C THR A 33 1.75 3.96 5.37
N ASN A 34 0.82 4.52 6.15
CA ASN A 34 0.24 5.83 5.85
C ASN A 34 0.32 6.84 7.00
N ASN A 35 0.63 6.41 8.23
CA ASN A 35 0.56 7.27 9.42
C ASN A 35 1.47 8.51 9.37
N LEU A 36 2.64 8.42 8.75
CA LEU A 36 3.57 9.55 8.65
C LEU A 36 3.27 10.50 7.48
N ASN A 37 2.38 10.12 6.58
CA ASN A 37 2.01 10.95 5.43
C ASN A 37 1.09 12.13 5.80
N VAL A 38 0.53 12.12 7.01
CA VAL A 38 -0.39 13.14 7.52
C VAL A 38 0.24 14.07 8.54
N VAL A 39 1.56 14.01 8.72
CA VAL A 39 2.35 14.88 9.62
C VAL A 39 3.62 15.39 8.92
N VAL A 40 3.58 15.52 7.62
CA VAL A 40 4.74 15.90 6.79
C VAL A 40 5.19 17.31 7.11
N SER A 41 4.25 18.22 7.32
CA SER A 41 4.50 19.62 7.66
C SER A 41 5.30 19.73 8.96
N ASP A 42 4.88 19.03 10.02
CA ASP A 42 5.56 19.03 11.31
C ASP A 42 6.97 18.44 11.21
N VAL A 43 7.12 17.33 10.47
CA VAL A 43 8.41 16.64 10.30
C VAL A 43 9.37 17.49 9.47
N SER A 44 8.89 18.12 8.39
CA SER A 44 9.71 18.97 7.53
C SER A 44 10.16 20.23 8.27
N THR A 45 9.28 20.84 9.04
CA THR A 45 9.60 22.04 9.85
C THR A 45 10.62 21.72 10.95
N GLU A 46 10.50 20.56 11.62
CA GLU A 46 11.46 20.17 12.66
C GLU A 46 12.87 19.94 12.11
N PHE A 47 12.98 19.26 10.95
CA PHE A 47 14.29 18.92 10.41
C PHE A 47 14.90 19.97 9.49
N PHE A 48 14.09 20.90 8.99
CA PHE A 48 14.54 22.01 8.13
C PHE A 48 14.11 23.39 8.65
N PRO A 49 14.41 23.73 9.93
CA PRO A 49 13.92 24.97 10.56
C PRO A 49 14.41 26.25 9.88
N TYR A 50 15.42 26.18 9.03
CA TYR A 50 15.99 27.33 8.30
C TYR A 50 15.45 27.46 6.87
N LEU A 51 14.67 26.49 6.42
CA LEU A 51 14.00 26.52 5.12
C LEU A 51 12.51 26.75 5.35
N SER A 52 11.86 27.37 4.42
CA SER A 52 10.41 27.60 4.49
C SER A 52 9.71 27.18 3.20
N GLY A 53 8.45 26.79 3.33
CA GLY A 53 7.58 26.48 2.21
C GLY A 53 8.17 25.44 1.25
N ASP A 54 8.04 25.72 -0.03
CA ASP A 54 8.42 24.79 -1.12
C ASP A 54 9.88 24.32 -1.10
N ALA A 55 10.81 25.09 -0.50
CA ALA A 55 12.20 24.66 -0.39
C ALA A 55 12.39 23.54 0.65
N ALA A 56 11.71 23.63 1.79
CA ALA A 56 11.75 22.62 2.83
C ALA A 56 11.11 21.29 2.34
N ILE A 57 9.90 21.37 1.79
CA ILE A 57 9.19 20.20 1.31
C ILE A 57 9.88 19.56 0.10
N SER A 58 10.48 20.35 -0.79
CA SER A 58 11.27 19.83 -1.91
C SER A 58 12.43 18.97 -1.41
N LEU A 59 13.19 19.47 -0.43
CA LEU A 59 14.30 18.72 0.15
C LEU A 59 13.80 17.48 0.90
N PHE A 60 12.71 17.60 1.65
CA PHE A 60 12.07 16.47 2.35
C PHE A 60 11.66 15.36 1.38
N GLN A 61 11.09 15.69 0.23
CA GLN A 61 10.71 14.72 -0.80
C GLN A 61 11.89 13.89 -1.29
N ILE A 62 13.11 14.47 -1.41
CA ILE A 62 14.31 13.72 -1.79
C ILE A 62 14.67 12.70 -0.72
N PHE A 63 14.63 13.07 0.56
CA PHE A 63 14.93 12.16 1.65
C PHE A 63 13.89 11.03 1.75
N VAL A 64 12.61 11.33 1.56
CA VAL A 64 11.56 10.31 1.48
C VAL A 64 11.76 9.43 0.25
N ALA A 65 12.15 9.98 -0.91
CA ALA A 65 12.46 9.18 -2.10
C ALA A 65 13.58 8.16 -1.84
N ILE A 66 14.63 8.56 -1.09
CA ILE A 66 15.69 7.63 -0.66
C ILE A 66 15.10 6.54 0.25
N ALA A 67 14.24 6.90 1.19
CA ALA A 67 13.61 5.94 2.08
C ALA A 67 12.72 4.93 1.31
N THR A 68 12.01 5.36 0.26
CA THR A 68 11.16 4.47 -0.56
C THR A 68 11.93 3.36 -1.28
N LEU A 69 13.27 3.45 -1.38
CA LEU A 69 14.09 2.34 -1.87
C LEU A 69 13.93 1.08 -1.01
N GLY A 70 13.54 1.22 0.25
CA GLY A 70 13.17 0.09 1.11
C GLY A 70 12.05 -0.77 0.51
N MET A 71 11.09 -0.16 -0.19
CA MET A 71 9.99 -0.89 -0.83
C MET A 71 10.44 -1.85 -1.94
N TYR A 72 11.62 -1.65 -2.53
CA TYR A 72 12.12 -2.52 -3.62
C TYR A 72 12.47 -3.91 -3.10
N PHE A 73 12.72 -4.04 -1.81
CA PHE A 73 13.05 -5.31 -1.17
C PHE A 73 11.83 -6.20 -0.86
N VAL A 74 10.60 -5.69 -1.00
CA VAL A 74 9.36 -6.46 -0.85
C VAL A 74 9.37 -7.73 -1.70
N PHE A 75 9.92 -7.63 -2.91
CA PHE A 75 10.11 -8.77 -3.79
C PHE A 75 10.97 -9.88 -3.16
N LEU A 76 12.00 -9.52 -2.38
CA LEU A 76 12.86 -10.48 -1.68
C LEU A 76 12.13 -11.17 -0.53
N ASN A 77 11.18 -10.50 0.12
CA ASN A 77 10.42 -11.07 1.24
C ASN A 77 9.65 -12.31 0.80
N GLN A 78 9.03 -12.29 -0.37
CA GLN A 78 8.34 -13.46 -0.92
C GLN A 78 9.31 -14.61 -1.25
N TYR A 79 10.50 -14.29 -1.77
CA TYR A 79 11.55 -15.28 -2.02
C TYR A 79 12.07 -15.90 -0.72
N PHE A 80 12.22 -15.11 0.34
CA PHE A 80 12.65 -15.61 1.65
C PHE A 80 11.55 -16.42 2.35
N ALA A 81 10.26 -16.14 2.12
CA ALA A 81 9.16 -16.89 2.70
C ALA A 81 9.27 -18.40 2.43
N ASP A 82 9.71 -18.75 1.23
CA ASP A 82 9.89 -20.13 0.83
C ASP A 82 11.13 -20.82 1.43
N ARG A 83 12.12 -20.05 1.88
CA ARG A 83 13.38 -20.60 2.42
C ARG A 83 13.42 -20.68 3.93
N VAL A 84 12.95 -19.62 4.58
CA VAL A 84 13.09 -19.41 6.03
C VAL A 84 11.83 -19.85 6.78
N GLY A 85 10.70 -19.89 6.09
CA GLY A 85 9.39 -20.22 6.64
C GLY A 85 8.47 -19.01 6.74
N ARG A 86 7.16 -19.26 6.63
CA ARG A 86 6.12 -18.23 6.63
C ARG A 86 6.00 -17.57 8.00
N LYS A 87 6.03 -18.41 9.06
CA LYS A 87 5.96 -17.93 10.45
C LYS A 87 7.12 -16.99 10.78
N PHE A 88 8.37 -17.40 10.50
CA PHE A 88 9.52 -16.60 10.81
C PHE A 88 9.48 -15.25 10.10
N LEU A 89 9.12 -15.25 8.83
CA LEU A 89 9.07 -14.03 8.04
C LEU A 89 7.94 -13.10 8.49
N LEU A 90 6.78 -13.65 8.87
CA LEU A 90 5.68 -12.87 9.46
C LEU A 90 6.11 -12.20 10.77
N VAL A 91 6.78 -12.94 11.66
CA VAL A 91 7.34 -12.39 12.90
C VAL A 91 8.36 -11.28 12.59
N PHE A 92 9.26 -11.53 11.64
CA PHE A 92 10.33 -10.60 11.26
C PHE A 92 9.78 -9.29 10.70
N THR A 93 8.76 -9.35 9.84
CA THR A 93 8.14 -8.15 9.26
C THR A 93 7.32 -7.38 10.28
N VAL A 94 6.50 -8.04 11.10
CA VAL A 94 5.71 -7.40 12.15
C VAL A 94 6.61 -6.76 13.22
N PHE A 95 7.65 -7.47 13.68
CA PHE A 95 8.65 -6.91 14.60
C PHE A 95 9.38 -5.73 13.97
N GLY A 96 9.78 -5.87 12.71
CA GLY A 96 10.48 -4.83 11.97
C GLY A 96 9.68 -3.54 11.81
N MET A 97 8.37 -3.63 11.55
CA MET A 97 7.49 -2.44 11.51
C MET A 97 7.42 -1.74 12.87
N GLY A 98 7.23 -2.49 13.96
CA GLY A 98 7.23 -1.91 15.32
C GLY A 98 8.58 -1.32 15.73
N LEU A 99 9.68 -2.02 15.43
CA LEU A 99 11.04 -1.55 15.72
C LEU A 99 11.40 -0.31 14.88
N SER A 100 11.10 -0.30 13.60
CA SER A 100 11.36 0.86 12.73
C SER A 100 10.58 2.08 13.21
N SER A 101 9.32 1.91 13.62
CA SER A 101 8.52 2.98 14.22
C SER A 101 9.13 3.50 15.53
N LEU A 102 9.67 2.61 16.36
CA LEU A 102 10.41 2.99 17.59
C LEU A 102 11.67 3.79 17.23
N LEU A 103 12.44 3.36 16.24
CA LEU A 103 13.65 4.07 15.81
C LEU A 103 13.30 5.44 15.21
N ILE A 104 12.22 5.56 14.43
CA ILE A 104 11.73 6.84 13.91
C ILE A 104 11.41 7.80 15.06
N ASN A 105 10.80 7.32 16.13
CA ASN A 105 10.49 8.12 17.31
C ASN A 105 11.74 8.77 17.92
N PHE A 106 12.89 8.08 17.86
CA PHE A 106 14.18 8.58 18.37
C PHE A 106 15.01 9.32 17.31
N SER A 107 14.49 9.57 16.13
CA SER A 107 15.23 10.33 15.12
C SER A 107 15.43 11.79 15.55
N ASN A 108 16.67 12.28 15.44
CA ASN A 108 17.05 13.64 15.83
C ASN A 108 17.48 14.50 14.64
N ASN A 109 17.52 13.93 13.46
CA ASN A 109 17.86 14.61 12.21
C ASN A 109 17.29 13.85 11.00
N ILE A 110 17.22 14.52 9.87
CA ILE A 110 16.64 13.98 8.65
C ILE A 110 17.33 12.70 8.16
N ILE A 111 18.63 12.55 8.37
CA ILE A 111 19.38 11.36 7.91
C ILE A 111 18.95 10.13 8.70
N THR A 112 18.90 10.23 10.05
CA THR A 112 18.43 9.14 10.91
C THR A 112 16.95 8.83 10.66
N TYR A 113 16.11 9.87 10.46
CA TYR A 113 14.72 9.69 10.08
C TYR A 113 14.60 8.91 8.77
N THR A 114 15.33 9.32 7.73
CA THR A 114 15.31 8.65 6.42
C THR A 114 15.78 7.20 6.51
N LEU A 115 16.84 6.92 7.28
CA LEU A 115 17.33 5.56 7.48
C LEU A 115 16.26 4.67 8.15
N PHE A 116 15.60 5.19 9.18
CA PHE A 116 14.58 4.44 9.91
C PHE A 116 13.28 4.31 9.11
N LEU A 117 12.93 5.32 8.32
CA LEU A 117 11.83 5.25 7.36
C LEU A 117 12.13 4.24 6.24
N PHE A 118 13.37 4.16 5.75
CA PHE A 118 13.80 3.11 4.82
C PHE A 118 13.60 1.72 5.44
N LEU A 119 13.96 1.52 6.71
CA LEU A 119 13.72 0.25 7.38
C LEU A 119 12.22 -0.04 7.52
N LEU A 120 11.38 0.95 7.81
CA LEU A 120 9.94 0.78 7.85
C LEU A 120 9.43 0.32 6.47
N TYR A 121 9.83 0.98 5.40
CA TYR A 121 9.47 0.63 4.03
C TYR A 121 10.04 -0.72 3.56
N PHE A 122 11.11 -1.19 4.16
CA PHE A 122 11.64 -2.53 3.94
C PHE A 122 10.73 -3.62 4.54
N PHE A 123 10.14 -3.35 5.71
CA PHE A 123 9.35 -4.34 6.44
C PHE A 123 7.87 -4.35 6.08
N PHE A 124 7.29 -3.21 5.72
CA PHE A 124 5.88 -3.18 5.37
C PHE A 124 5.60 -3.83 4.01
N ASN A 125 4.32 -4.02 3.71
CA ASN A 125 3.83 -4.53 2.43
C ASN A 125 4.35 -5.93 2.08
N SER A 126 4.59 -6.74 3.07
CA SER A 126 4.86 -8.15 2.86
C SER A 126 3.53 -8.90 2.90
N ASP A 127 2.97 -9.26 1.76
CA ASP A 127 1.73 -10.08 1.67
C ASP A 127 1.85 -11.48 2.31
N ILE A 128 2.73 -11.63 3.33
CA ILE A 128 3.01 -12.90 3.98
C ILE A 128 1.81 -13.40 4.75
N TRP A 129 1.03 -12.51 5.36
CA TRP A 129 -0.21 -12.88 6.01
C TRP A 129 -1.23 -13.48 5.03
N VAL A 130 -1.28 -12.97 3.78
CA VAL A 130 -2.12 -13.52 2.71
C VAL A 130 -1.67 -14.94 2.36
N ILE A 131 -0.35 -15.16 2.25
CA ILE A 131 0.21 -16.47 1.98
C ILE A 131 -0.17 -17.42 3.12
N TYR A 132 -0.03 -17.00 4.37
CA TYR A 132 -0.37 -17.80 5.55
C TYR A 132 -1.84 -18.21 5.54
N ILE A 133 -2.76 -17.27 5.27
CA ILE A 133 -4.19 -17.58 5.14
C ILE A 133 -4.46 -18.55 3.99
N ASN A 134 -3.86 -18.34 2.83
CA ASN A 134 -4.08 -19.18 1.65
C ASN A 134 -3.59 -20.62 1.84
N GLU A 135 -2.54 -20.82 2.64
CA GLU A 135 -2.00 -22.13 2.93
C GLU A 135 -2.79 -22.90 4.01
N GLU A 136 -3.33 -22.21 5.02
CA GLU A 136 -4.03 -22.82 6.16
C GLU A 136 -5.55 -22.81 6.02
N SER A 137 -6.13 -22.02 5.10
CA SER A 137 -7.59 -21.95 4.91
C SER A 137 -8.14 -23.12 4.11
N PRO A 138 -9.36 -23.59 4.42
CA PRO A 138 -10.12 -24.45 3.52
C PRO A 138 -10.29 -23.82 2.15
N SER A 139 -10.07 -24.58 1.06
CA SER A 139 -10.05 -24.07 -0.32
C SER A 139 -11.32 -23.31 -0.72
N ASN A 140 -12.48 -23.73 -0.23
CA ASN A 140 -13.79 -23.12 -0.52
C ASN A 140 -14.10 -21.85 0.30
N LYS A 141 -13.24 -21.46 1.27
CA LYS A 141 -13.44 -20.30 2.16
C LYS A 141 -12.25 -19.33 2.18
N ARG A 142 -11.23 -19.55 1.36
CA ARG A 142 -10.03 -18.71 1.33
C ARG A 142 -10.36 -17.24 1.10
N ALA A 143 -11.14 -16.95 0.07
CA ALA A 143 -11.55 -15.58 -0.24
C ALA A 143 -12.31 -14.91 0.92
N PHE A 144 -13.19 -15.66 1.58
CA PHE A 144 -13.92 -15.16 2.74
C PHE A 144 -12.98 -14.75 3.88
N TYR A 145 -12.03 -15.62 4.25
CA TYR A 145 -11.09 -15.32 5.34
C TYR A 145 -10.10 -14.20 4.97
N THR A 146 -9.62 -14.17 3.74
CA THR A 146 -8.78 -13.06 3.25
C THR A 146 -9.52 -11.73 3.36
N ASN A 147 -10.76 -11.66 2.88
CA ASN A 147 -11.58 -10.45 2.98
C ASN A 147 -11.89 -10.07 4.43
N PHE A 148 -12.07 -11.05 5.30
CA PHE A 148 -12.32 -10.80 6.72
C PHE A 148 -11.10 -10.16 7.42
N VAL A 149 -9.89 -10.58 7.08
CA VAL A 149 -8.66 -9.94 7.59
C VAL A 149 -8.47 -8.54 7.00
N LEU A 150 -8.81 -8.33 5.73
CA LEU A 150 -8.76 -7.00 5.10
C LEU A 150 -9.66 -5.94 5.79
N ILE A 151 -10.68 -6.37 6.56
CA ILE A 151 -11.45 -5.45 7.42
C ILE A 151 -10.51 -4.77 8.44
N GLY A 152 -9.47 -5.46 8.90
CA GLY A 152 -8.44 -4.87 9.73
C GLY A 152 -7.79 -3.65 9.08
N GLY A 153 -7.53 -3.69 7.78
CA GLY A 153 -6.99 -2.56 7.05
C GLY A 153 -7.87 -1.31 7.12
N VAL A 154 -9.20 -1.49 7.07
CA VAL A 154 -10.15 -0.39 7.28
C VAL A 154 -9.99 0.23 8.67
N VAL A 155 -9.86 -0.60 9.70
CA VAL A 155 -9.63 -0.13 11.07
C VAL A 155 -8.29 0.60 11.17
N GLY A 156 -7.22 0.06 10.57
CA GLY A 156 -5.91 0.69 10.52
C GLY A 156 -5.94 2.08 9.88
N ALA A 157 -6.66 2.23 8.77
CA ALA A 157 -6.84 3.51 8.11
C ALA A 157 -7.62 4.54 8.96
N LEU A 158 -8.65 4.09 9.69
CA LEU A 158 -9.44 4.96 10.58
C LEU A 158 -8.66 5.38 11.85
N LEU A 159 -7.65 4.63 12.24
CA LEU A 159 -6.79 5.02 13.36
C LEU A 159 -5.84 6.17 13.01
N ILE A 160 -5.54 6.39 11.72
CA ILE A 160 -4.65 7.47 11.28
C ILE A 160 -5.17 8.84 11.72
N PRO A 161 -6.39 9.28 11.33
CA PRO A 161 -6.92 10.55 11.78
C PRO A 161 -7.06 10.65 13.30
N VAL A 162 -7.43 9.55 14.00
CA VAL A 162 -7.49 9.54 15.48
C VAL A 162 -6.15 9.87 16.11
N PHE A 163 -5.06 9.30 15.63
CA PHE A 163 -3.73 9.60 16.14
C PHE A 163 -3.21 10.95 15.64
N HIS A 164 -3.68 11.42 14.47
CA HIS A 164 -3.38 12.76 13.97
C HIS A 164 -3.97 13.84 14.87
N ASP A 165 -5.24 13.73 15.29
CA ASP A 165 -5.87 14.63 16.26
C ASP A 165 -5.07 14.72 17.58
N ILE A 166 -4.46 13.60 18.02
CA ILE A 166 -3.61 13.58 19.21
C ILE A 166 -2.22 14.17 18.92
N ALA A 167 -1.69 13.91 17.74
CA ALA A 167 -0.36 14.38 17.32
C ALA A 167 -0.34 15.92 17.20
N SER A 168 -1.39 16.53 16.68
CA SER A 168 -1.54 17.98 16.56
C SER A 168 -1.50 18.70 17.92
N LEU A 169 -1.90 18.00 19.01
CA LEU A 169 -1.90 18.54 20.38
C LEU A 169 -0.56 18.36 21.12
N ILE A 170 0.24 17.37 20.73
CA ILE A 170 1.43 16.95 21.47
C ILE A 170 2.70 17.06 20.62
N ASN A 171 2.84 16.21 19.62
CA ASN A 171 3.97 16.12 18.70
C ASN A 171 3.70 15.02 17.66
N TRP A 172 4.19 15.18 16.42
CA TRP A 172 4.03 14.21 15.33
C TRP A 172 4.54 12.79 15.66
N ARG A 173 5.46 12.64 16.60
CA ARG A 173 5.99 11.33 17.04
C ARG A 173 4.92 10.42 17.64
N VAL A 174 3.81 10.97 18.12
CA VAL A 174 2.65 10.20 18.59
C VAL A 174 2.14 9.24 17.53
N MET A 175 2.27 9.62 16.24
CA MET A 175 1.91 8.75 15.12
C MET A 175 2.67 7.41 15.12
N THR A 176 3.82 7.31 15.75
CA THR A 176 4.60 6.06 15.84
C THR A 176 4.15 5.16 16.99
N TYR A 177 3.50 5.69 18.03
CA TYR A 177 3.22 4.97 19.28
C TYR A 177 2.31 3.76 19.08
N PHE A 178 1.27 3.88 18.28
CA PHE A 178 0.39 2.75 17.98
C PHE A 178 1.17 1.58 17.35
N ALA A 179 2.01 1.88 16.38
CA ALA A 179 2.82 0.85 15.70
C ALA A 179 3.82 0.18 16.65
N ILE A 180 4.39 0.93 17.60
CA ILE A 180 5.30 0.40 18.62
C ILE A 180 4.54 -0.52 19.58
N ILE A 181 3.43 -0.02 20.15
CA ILE A 181 2.63 -0.72 21.16
C ILE A 181 1.98 -1.98 20.62
N LEU A 182 1.54 -1.95 19.36
CA LEU A 182 0.95 -3.11 18.72
C LEU A 182 2.02 -4.03 18.10
N GLY A 183 2.94 -3.51 17.31
CA GLY A 183 3.84 -4.30 16.46
C GLY A 183 4.81 -5.17 17.26
N ILE A 184 5.47 -4.59 18.27
CA ILE A 184 6.46 -5.34 19.07
C ILE A 184 5.79 -6.49 19.84
N PRO A 185 4.75 -6.27 20.68
CA PRO A 185 4.10 -7.38 21.38
C PRO A 185 3.43 -8.38 20.45
N LEU A 186 2.82 -7.93 19.36
CA LEU A 186 2.16 -8.79 18.38
C LEU A 186 3.16 -9.77 17.76
N SER A 187 4.37 -9.30 17.43
CA SER A 187 5.43 -10.16 16.89
C SER A 187 5.83 -11.28 17.87
N PHE A 188 5.93 -11.00 19.16
CA PHE A 188 6.18 -12.02 20.20
C PHE A 188 5.00 -12.98 20.33
N ILE A 189 3.76 -12.49 20.29
CA ILE A 189 2.56 -13.35 20.31
C ILE A 189 2.62 -14.33 19.14
N ILE A 190 2.88 -13.86 17.91
CA ILE A 190 3.00 -14.69 16.72
C ILE A 190 4.16 -15.70 16.90
N PHE A 191 5.30 -15.24 17.38
CA PHE A 191 6.48 -16.11 17.61
C PHE A 191 6.18 -17.29 18.52
N PHE A 192 5.49 -17.06 19.62
CA PHE A 192 5.24 -18.11 20.62
C PHE A 192 4.01 -18.97 20.30
N THR A 193 3.01 -18.44 19.58
CA THR A 193 1.72 -19.13 19.44
C THR A 193 1.48 -19.69 18.05
N PHE A 194 2.07 -19.11 16.98
CA PHE A 194 1.88 -19.62 15.62
C PHE A 194 2.74 -20.86 15.39
N LYS A 195 2.20 -21.79 14.61
CA LYS A 195 2.94 -22.92 14.04
C LYS A 195 3.36 -22.55 12.63
N GLU A 196 4.37 -23.20 12.10
CA GLU A 196 4.71 -23.07 10.68
C GLU A 196 3.60 -23.68 9.79
N THR A 197 3.43 -23.14 8.59
CA THR A 197 2.36 -23.62 7.69
C THR A 197 2.58 -25.06 7.28
N SER A 198 1.48 -25.81 7.13
CA SER A 198 1.50 -27.22 6.74
C SER A 198 2.17 -27.42 5.37
N LYS A 199 1.91 -26.50 4.43
CA LYS A 199 2.48 -26.54 3.09
C LYS A 199 4.01 -26.31 3.08
N TYR A 200 4.52 -25.40 3.93
CA TYR A 200 5.96 -25.22 4.06
C TYR A 200 6.63 -26.47 4.64
N LEU A 201 6.03 -27.09 5.65
CA LEU A 201 6.56 -28.32 6.23
C LEU A 201 6.58 -29.47 5.24
N GLU A 202 5.59 -29.55 4.35
CA GLU A 202 5.55 -30.53 3.25
C GLU A 202 6.67 -30.26 2.24
N ILE A 203 6.83 -29.02 1.79
CA ILE A 203 7.91 -28.62 0.86
C ILE A 203 9.28 -28.95 1.47
N LYS A 204 9.49 -28.65 2.75
CA LYS A 204 10.75 -28.92 3.45
C LYS A 204 11.08 -30.42 3.55
N LYS A 205 10.07 -31.29 3.66
CA LYS A 205 10.27 -32.75 3.63
C LYS A 205 10.72 -33.26 2.26
N HIS A 206 10.33 -32.57 1.19
CA HIS A 206 10.68 -32.91 -0.19
C HIS A 206 11.92 -32.15 -0.72
N GLU A 207 12.62 -31.40 0.12
CA GLU A 207 13.76 -30.52 -0.22
C GLU A 207 15.02 -31.27 -0.76
N SER A 208 14.99 -32.60 -0.83
CA SER A 208 16.01 -33.40 -1.56
C SER A 208 15.97 -33.21 -3.09
N LEU A 209 14.96 -32.53 -3.63
CA LEU A 209 14.86 -32.11 -5.02
C LEU A 209 15.14 -30.60 -5.12
N LEU A 210 16.42 -30.23 -4.99
CA LEU A 210 16.89 -28.85 -5.19
C LEU A 210 16.64 -28.43 -6.65
N ILE A 211 15.44 -27.92 -6.90
CA ILE A 211 15.14 -27.20 -8.14
C ILE A 211 15.86 -25.84 -8.06
N ASP A 212 16.67 -25.51 -9.04
CA ASP A 212 17.39 -24.24 -9.13
C ASP A 212 16.37 -23.08 -9.26
N ARG A 213 16.09 -22.37 -8.15
CA ARG A 213 15.08 -21.32 -8.09
C ARG A 213 15.43 -20.08 -8.92
N LYS A 214 16.70 -19.83 -9.21
CA LYS A 214 17.10 -18.79 -10.18
C LYS A 214 16.60 -19.15 -11.58
N LYS A 215 16.63 -20.44 -11.90
CA LYS A 215 16.09 -20.96 -13.16
C LYS A 215 14.57 -20.76 -13.21
N ILE A 216 13.85 -21.06 -12.11
CA ILE A 216 12.38 -20.86 -12.03
C ILE A 216 11.99 -19.39 -12.22
N PHE A 217 12.69 -18.45 -11.57
CA PHE A 217 12.39 -17.02 -11.73
C PHE A 217 12.56 -16.57 -13.19
N LYS A 218 13.68 -16.98 -13.83
CA LYS A 218 13.93 -16.69 -15.24
C LYS A 218 12.87 -17.31 -16.15
N GLU A 219 12.49 -18.55 -15.87
CA GLU A 219 11.43 -19.27 -16.59
C GLU A 219 10.08 -18.59 -16.43
N ASN A 220 9.71 -18.17 -15.20
CA ASN A 220 8.48 -17.43 -14.95
C ASN A 220 8.44 -16.10 -15.73
N LEU A 221 9.55 -15.37 -15.77
CA LEU A 221 9.63 -14.15 -16.58
C LEU A 221 9.46 -14.47 -18.07
N GLN A 222 10.11 -15.52 -18.57
CA GLN A 222 9.94 -15.95 -19.95
C GLN A 222 8.49 -16.29 -20.27
N ILE A 223 7.80 -17.03 -19.41
CA ILE A 223 6.39 -17.39 -19.57
C ILE A 223 5.52 -16.12 -19.63
N ILE A 224 5.72 -15.17 -18.70
CA ILE A 224 4.95 -13.92 -18.68
C ILE A 224 5.15 -13.11 -19.99
N PHE A 225 6.41 -12.92 -20.40
CA PHE A 225 6.73 -12.12 -21.58
C PHE A 225 6.55 -12.84 -22.91
N GLN A 226 6.33 -14.15 -22.91
CA GLN A 226 5.96 -14.95 -24.08
C GLN A 226 4.46 -15.23 -24.16
N SER A 227 3.70 -14.92 -23.11
CA SER A 227 2.25 -15.14 -23.08
C SER A 227 1.52 -14.34 -24.16
N SER A 228 0.34 -14.82 -24.57
CA SER A 228 -0.54 -14.12 -25.51
C SER A 228 -0.96 -12.73 -25.02
N ARG A 229 -0.99 -12.52 -23.70
CA ARG A 229 -1.36 -11.26 -23.04
C ARG A 229 -0.18 -10.37 -22.60
N ARG A 230 1.03 -10.63 -23.11
CA ARG A 230 2.24 -9.87 -22.74
C ARG A 230 2.09 -8.35 -22.93
N LYS A 231 1.38 -7.91 -23.99
CA LYS A 231 1.14 -6.48 -24.27
C LYS A 231 0.28 -5.85 -23.18
N GLU A 232 -0.80 -6.52 -22.77
CA GLU A 232 -1.68 -6.07 -21.71
C GLU A 232 -0.90 -5.97 -20.37
N PHE A 233 -0.04 -6.95 -20.09
CA PHE A 233 0.79 -6.93 -18.89
C PHE A 233 1.78 -5.76 -18.90
N LEU A 234 2.46 -5.48 -20.02
CA LEU A 234 3.34 -4.32 -20.13
C LEU A 234 2.58 -3.00 -19.91
N ILE A 235 1.35 -2.89 -20.42
CA ILE A 235 0.49 -1.73 -20.17
C ILE A 235 0.15 -1.60 -18.68
N ILE A 236 -0.15 -2.71 -18.01
CA ILE A 236 -0.37 -2.71 -16.54
C ILE A 236 0.87 -2.24 -15.78
N LEU A 237 2.09 -2.61 -16.20
CA LEU A 237 3.31 -2.09 -15.59
C LEU A 237 3.44 -0.57 -15.79
N ILE A 238 3.16 -0.06 -17.00
CA ILE A 238 3.18 1.39 -17.27
C ILE A 238 2.13 2.12 -16.43
N ILE A 239 0.91 1.58 -16.35
CA ILE A 239 -0.14 2.16 -15.50
C ILE A 239 0.30 2.13 -14.02
N SER A 240 0.89 1.04 -13.55
CA SER A 240 1.40 0.93 -12.18
C SER A 240 2.50 1.96 -11.89
N LEU A 241 3.37 2.25 -12.87
CA LEU A 241 4.36 3.31 -12.78
C LEU A 241 3.68 4.68 -12.63
N ILE A 242 2.67 4.99 -13.47
CA ILE A 242 1.94 6.26 -13.43
C ILE A 242 1.20 6.41 -12.08
N VAL A 243 0.57 5.35 -11.58
CA VAL A 243 -0.06 5.34 -10.26
C VAL A 243 0.97 5.62 -9.17
N GLY A 244 2.16 5.00 -9.25
CA GLY A 244 3.27 5.28 -8.35
C GLY A 244 3.73 6.73 -8.41
N LEU A 245 3.95 7.29 -9.60
CA LEU A 245 4.30 8.70 -9.79
C LEU A 245 3.31 9.63 -9.10
N ASN A 246 2.04 9.32 -9.12
CA ASN A 246 0.96 10.12 -8.55
C ASN A 246 0.76 9.93 -7.03
N ASN A 247 1.57 9.10 -6.38
CA ASN A 247 1.49 8.93 -4.93
C ASN A 247 1.93 10.18 -4.14
N ILE A 248 2.48 11.18 -4.81
CA ILE A 248 2.98 12.42 -4.20
C ILE A 248 1.90 13.16 -3.41
N PHE A 249 0.66 13.24 -3.93
CA PHE A 249 -0.44 13.87 -3.20
C PHE A 249 -0.77 13.14 -1.90
N ILE A 250 -0.67 11.82 -1.90
CA ILE A 250 -0.89 11.00 -0.69
C ILE A 250 0.25 11.16 0.31
N LEU A 251 1.50 11.35 -0.17
CA LEU A 251 2.69 11.41 0.68
C LEU A 251 2.98 12.78 1.26
N VAL A 252 2.64 13.85 0.54
CA VAL A 252 2.99 15.22 0.94
C VAL A 252 1.82 16.21 0.82
N GLY A 253 0.60 15.70 0.62
CA GLY A 253 -0.59 16.55 0.47
C GLY A 253 -0.97 17.28 1.77
N GLU A 254 -0.65 16.71 2.93
CA GLU A 254 -0.89 17.33 4.24
C GLU A 254 -0.10 18.64 4.39
N ASP A 255 1.16 18.67 3.99
CA ASP A 255 1.98 19.88 4.03
C ASP A 255 1.35 21.03 3.21
N PHE A 256 0.86 20.72 2.02
CA PHE A 256 0.16 21.70 1.17
C PHE A 256 -1.12 22.25 1.80
N LEU A 257 -1.82 21.42 2.60
CA LEU A 257 -3.03 21.82 3.30
C LEU A 257 -2.71 22.67 4.54
N SER A 258 -1.66 22.31 5.28
CA SER A 258 -1.22 22.99 6.51
C SER A 258 -0.80 24.44 6.27
N ASP A 259 -0.30 24.73 5.07
CA ASP A 259 0.06 26.11 4.68
C ASP A 259 -1.16 27.06 4.56
N SER A 260 -2.36 26.49 4.37
CA SER A 260 -3.54 27.27 4.02
C SER A 260 -4.70 27.16 5.02
N PHE A 261 -4.69 26.15 5.87
CA PHE A 261 -5.76 25.85 6.81
C PHE A 261 -5.28 25.76 8.25
N THR A 262 -6.19 25.91 9.20
CA THR A 262 -5.90 25.67 10.62
C THR A 262 -5.71 24.17 10.87
N SER A 263 -5.06 23.82 11.99
CA SER A 263 -4.89 22.41 12.38
C SER A 263 -6.22 21.66 12.43
N ASP A 264 -7.26 22.24 13.03
CA ASP A 264 -8.60 21.65 13.12
C ASP A 264 -9.23 21.40 11.73
N ASP A 265 -8.96 22.28 10.76
CA ASP A 265 -9.45 22.13 9.39
C ASP A 265 -8.70 21.00 8.68
N VAL A 266 -7.38 20.91 8.88
CA VAL A 266 -6.54 19.83 8.33
C VAL A 266 -6.98 18.48 8.91
N ASP A 267 -7.24 18.39 10.21
CA ASP A 267 -7.78 17.19 10.86
C ASP A 267 -9.08 16.72 10.18
N ASN A 268 -10.03 17.66 9.94
CA ASN A 268 -11.26 17.34 9.23
C ASN A 268 -11.02 16.83 7.80
N ILE A 269 -10.05 17.41 7.09
CA ILE A 269 -9.68 16.97 5.73
C ILE A 269 -9.08 15.55 5.79
N VAL A 270 -8.18 15.28 6.72
CA VAL A 270 -7.56 13.96 6.92
C VAL A 270 -8.61 12.89 7.24
N TRP A 271 -9.61 13.21 8.07
CA TRP A 271 -10.76 12.32 8.32
C TRP A 271 -11.52 11.98 7.04
N ILE A 272 -11.83 12.98 6.22
CA ILE A 272 -12.51 12.77 4.93
C ILE A 272 -11.65 11.94 3.98
N MET A 273 -10.33 12.20 3.90
CA MET A 273 -9.40 11.42 3.09
C MET A 273 -9.38 9.95 3.51
N GLY A 274 -9.33 9.67 4.82
CA GLY A 274 -9.36 8.31 5.37
C GLY A 274 -10.65 7.56 5.02
N ILE A 275 -11.80 8.17 5.29
CA ILE A 275 -13.13 7.59 4.99
C ILE A 275 -13.28 7.37 3.47
N ALA A 276 -12.87 8.34 2.66
CA ALA A 276 -12.98 8.25 1.21
C ALA A 276 -12.11 7.14 0.62
N SER A 277 -10.93 6.89 1.18
CA SER A 277 -10.07 5.75 0.81
C SER A 277 -10.79 4.41 1.01
N ILE A 278 -11.44 4.24 2.16
CA ILE A 278 -12.22 3.04 2.49
C ILE A 278 -13.39 2.87 1.51
N ILE A 279 -14.11 3.96 1.22
CA ILE A 279 -15.20 3.95 0.24
C ILE A 279 -14.67 3.56 -1.14
N GLY A 280 -13.50 4.04 -1.55
CA GLY A 280 -12.83 3.68 -2.81
C GLY A 280 -12.56 2.17 -2.90
N TYR A 281 -12.04 1.57 -1.84
CA TYR A 281 -11.84 0.12 -1.74
C TYR A 281 -13.16 -0.64 -1.86
N PHE A 282 -14.17 -0.22 -1.10
CA PHE A 282 -15.47 -0.88 -1.07
C PHE A 282 -16.21 -0.78 -2.41
N ILE A 283 -16.26 0.40 -3.00
CA ILE A 283 -16.86 0.62 -4.33
C ILE A 283 -16.16 -0.30 -5.35
N THR A 284 -14.85 -0.32 -5.39
CA THR A 284 -14.10 -1.17 -6.34
C THR A 284 -14.46 -2.63 -6.14
N GLY A 285 -14.47 -3.14 -4.91
CA GLY A 285 -14.76 -4.54 -4.62
C GLY A 285 -16.18 -4.96 -5.04
N VAL A 286 -17.18 -4.09 -4.83
CA VAL A 286 -18.59 -4.43 -5.12
C VAL A 286 -18.96 -4.16 -6.59
N THR A 287 -18.41 -3.11 -7.19
CA THR A 287 -18.86 -2.64 -8.52
C THR A 287 -18.02 -3.21 -9.65
N ALA A 288 -16.77 -3.60 -9.44
CA ALA A 288 -15.91 -4.16 -10.46
C ALA A 288 -16.53 -5.42 -11.10
N ASP A 289 -17.19 -6.27 -10.31
CA ASP A 289 -17.88 -7.47 -10.82
C ASP A 289 -19.20 -7.15 -11.52
N LYS A 290 -19.83 -6.01 -11.21
CA LYS A 290 -21.12 -5.63 -11.81
C LYS A 290 -20.98 -4.81 -13.09
N ILE A 291 -20.14 -3.76 -13.04
CA ILE A 291 -19.98 -2.80 -14.13
C ILE A 291 -18.87 -3.22 -15.09
N GLY A 292 -17.86 -3.92 -14.59
CA GLY A 292 -16.62 -4.26 -15.30
C GLY A 292 -15.42 -3.51 -14.76
N ARG A 293 -14.23 -4.03 -15.05
CA ARG A 293 -12.96 -3.43 -14.59
C ARG A 293 -12.62 -2.19 -15.41
N LYS A 294 -12.79 -2.29 -16.72
CA LYS A 294 -12.43 -1.22 -17.67
C LYS A 294 -13.23 0.07 -17.47
N PRO A 295 -14.57 0.06 -17.30
CA PRO A 295 -15.34 1.27 -17.02
C PRO A 295 -14.96 1.97 -15.72
N LEU A 296 -14.64 1.20 -14.67
CA LEU A 296 -14.17 1.79 -13.40
C LEU A 296 -12.80 2.45 -13.53
N CYS A 297 -11.87 1.87 -14.32
CA CYS A 297 -10.60 2.52 -14.64
C CYS A 297 -10.83 3.89 -15.29
N TYR A 298 -11.79 4.01 -16.22
CA TYR A 298 -12.12 5.29 -16.85
C TYR A 298 -12.60 6.31 -15.82
N ILE A 299 -13.54 5.91 -14.98
CA ILE A 299 -14.12 6.79 -13.96
C ILE A 299 -13.03 7.32 -13.03
N PHE A 300 -12.24 6.43 -12.44
CA PHE A 300 -11.21 6.82 -11.48
C PHE A 300 -10.07 7.63 -12.10
N SER A 301 -9.66 7.30 -13.33
CA SER A 301 -8.60 8.04 -14.03
C SER A 301 -8.98 9.46 -14.44
N ILE A 302 -10.28 9.76 -14.53
CA ILE A 302 -10.80 11.11 -14.80
C ILE A 302 -11.10 11.85 -13.48
N ILE A 303 -11.68 11.17 -12.49
CA ILE A 303 -12.01 11.81 -11.20
C ILE A 303 -10.75 12.31 -10.51
N PHE A 304 -9.67 11.53 -10.49
CA PHE A 304 -8.46 11.92 -9.77
C PHE A 304 -7.89 13.28 -10.20
N PRO A 305 -7.59 13.54 -11.50
CA PRO A 305 -7.08 14.86 -11.90
C PRO A 305 -8.09 15.99 -11.63
N ILE A 306 -9.38 15.78 -11.85
CA ILE A 306 -10.40 16.78 -11.52
C ILE A 306 -10.37 17.10 -10.03
N SER A 307 -10.22 16.09 -9.18
CA SER A 307 -10.17 16.25 -7.73
C SER A 307 -8.95 17.06 -7.29
N ILE A 308 -7.78 16.82 -7.89
CA ILE A 308 -6.57 17.60 -7.61
C ILE A 308 -6.76 19.06 -8.04
N PHE A 309 -7.39 19.33 -9.18
CA PHE A 309 -7.74 20.69 -9.57
C PHE A 309 -8.67 21.35 -8.54
N ILE A 310 -9.69 20.63 -8.05
CA ILE A 310 -10.60 21.14 -7.01
C ILE A 310 -9.82 21.50 -5.73
N VAL A 311 -8.85 20.68 -5.30
CA VAL A 311 -8.01 20.97 -4.14
C VAL A 311 -7.17 22.22 -4.39
N VAL A 312 -6.37 22.26 -5.47
CA VAL A 312 -5.43 23.33 -5.74
C VAL A 312 -6.12 24.68 -5.96
N PHE A 313 -7.22 24.71 -6.68
CA PHE A 313 -7.97 25.96 -6.91
C PHE A 313 -8.92 26.29 -5.76
N GLY A 314 -9.42 25.28 -5.04
CA GLY A 314 -10.32 25.43 -3.90
C GLY A 314 -9.69 26.21 -2.74
N ILE A 315 -8.40 26.03 -2.49
CA ILE A 315 -7.65 26.77 -1.45
C ILE A 315 -7.75 28.29 -1.63
N ASN A 316 -7.82 28.76 -2.87
CA ASN A 316 -7.83 30.21 -3.17
C ASN A 316 -9.22 30.84 -3.11
N LEU A 317 -10.26 30.09 -2.77
CA LEU A 317 -11.61 30.64 -2.63
C LEU A 317 -11.74 31.48 -1.36
N ARG A 318 -12.46 32.58 -1.44
CA ARG A 318 -12.74 33.45 -0.27
C ARG A 318 -13.76 32.80 0.70
N GLU A 319 -14.77 32.17 0.14
CA GLU A 319 -15.82 31.47 0.90
C GLU A 319 -15.93 30.03 0.42
N GLY A 320 -16.12 29.09 1.35
CA GLY A 320 -16.27 27.66 1.03
C GLY A 320 -14.99 26.94 0.64
N ALA A 321 -13.80 27.55 0.83
CA ALA A 321 -12.51 26.93 0.53
C ALA A 321 -12.36 25.56 1.21
N LEU A 322 -12.61 25.47 2.50
CA LEU A 322 -12.53 24.22 3.27
C LEU A 322 -13.44 23.14 2.69
N THR A 323 -14.71 23.47 2.41
CA THR A 323 -15.68 22.49 1.86
C THR A 323 -15.21 21.98 0.48
N MET A 324 -14.73 22.86 -0.39
CA MET A 324 -14.24 22.47 -1.71
C MET A 324 -13.01 21.57 -1.61
N VAL A 325 -12.09 21.91 -0.72
CA VAL A 325 -10.88 21.12 -0.51
C VAL A 325 -11.21 19.76 0.12
N MET A 326 -12.12 19.69 1.08
CA MET A 326 -12.61 18.42 1.64
C MET A 326 -13.20 17.51 0.55
N ILE A 327 -14.04 18.06 -0.33
CA ILE A 327 -14.61 17.32 -1.47
C ILE A 327 -13.50 16.84 -2.41
N GLY A 328 -12.60 17.75 -2.80
CA GLY A 328 -11.49 17.42 -3.71
C GLY A 328 -10.55 16.37 -3.13
N ALA A 329 -10.08 16.55 -1.90
CA ALA A 329 -9.18 15.61 -1.22
C ALA A 329 -9.84 14.23 -1.01
N GLY A 330 -11.13 14.21 -0.63
CA GLY A 330 -11.90 12.99 -0.53
C GLY A 330 -12.01 12.25 -1.86
N LEU A 331 -12.42 12.93 -2.93
CA LEU A 331 -12.53 12.33 -4.26
C LEU A 331 -11.16 11.87 -4.81
N ALA A 332 -10.08 12.61 -4.53
CA ALA A 332 -8.72 12.23 -4.92
C ALA A 332 -8.32 10.91 -4.25
N ASN A 333 -8.52 10.79 -2.93
CA ASN A 333 -8.22 9.56 -2.19
C ASN A 333 -9.08 8.38 -2.64
N LEU A 334 -10.39 8.59 -2.78
CA LEU A 334 -11.32 7.57 -3.27
C LEU A 334 -10.88 7.01 -4.63
N SER A 335 -10.59 7.89 -5.59
CA SER A 335 -10.25 7.50 -6.95
C SER A 335 -8.85 6.88 -7.05
N TYR A 336 -7.88 7.40 -6.30
CA TYR A 336 -6.51 6.88 -6.26
C TYR A 336 -6.48 5.45 -5.72
N TRP A 337 -7.03 5.23 -4.52
CA TRP A 337 -7.03 3.92 -3.88
C TRP A 337 -7.93 2.93 -4.60
N GLY A 338 -9.08 3.37 -5.11
CA GLY A 338 -9.96 2.55 -5.95
C GLY A 338 -9.27 2.05 -7.22
N LEU A 339 -8.56 2.93 -7.94
CA LEU A 339 -7.81 2.56 -9.12
C LEU A 339 -6.63 1.64 -8.79
N ARG A 340 -5.90 1.90 -7.72
CA ARG A 340 -4.75 1.08 -7.30
C ARG A 340 -5.14 -0.39 -7.08
N ILE A 341 -6.26 -0.63 -6.42
CA ILE A 341 -6.79 -1.99 -6.24
C ILE A 341 -7.26 -2.58 -7.56
N LEU A 342 -7.98 -1.81 -8.35
CA LEU A 342 -8.51 -2.27 -9.62
C LEU A 342 -7.40 -2.76 -10.57
N ILE A 343 -6.30 -2.02 -10.64
CA ILE A 343 -5.11 -2.43 -11.41
C ILE A 343 -4.49 -3.72 -10.86
N SER A 344 -4.53 -3.93 -9.55
CA SER A 344 -4.06 -5.17 -8.93
C SER A 344 -4.94 -6.36 -9.31
N ILE A 345 -6.26 -6.18 -9.34
CA ILE A 345 -7.22 -7.21 -9.77
C ILE A 345 -6.97 -7.56 -11.25
N ILE A 346 -6.91 -6.56 -12.13
CA ILE A 346 -6.67 -6.77 -13.56
C ILE A 346 -5.33 -7.49 -13.80
N ALA A 347 -4.28 -7.11 -13.08
CA ALA A 347 -2.98 -7.76 -13.19
C ALA A 347 -3.07 -9.26 -12.90
N LEU A 348 -3.76 -9.66 -11.83
CA LEU A 348 -3.95 -11.07 -11.46
C LEU A 348 -4.84 -11.85 -12.46
N GLU A 349 -5.74 -11.15 -13.15
CA GLU A 349 -6.63 -11.72 -14.18
C GLU A 349 -5.95 -11.85 -15.56
N ILE A 350 -4.80 -11.19 -15.77
CA ILE A 350 -4.03 -11.24 -17.03
C ILE A 350 -2.87 -12.23 -16.95
N ILE A 351 -2.28 -12.39 -15.77
CA ILE A 351 -1.07 -13.19 -15.57
C ILE A 351 -1.40 -14.67 -15.49
N PRO A 352 -0.65 -15.56 -16.21
CA PRO A 352 -0.82 -17.00 -16.10
C PRO A 352 -0.72 -17.49 -14.65
N THR A 353 -1.57 -18.46 -14.29
CA THR A 353 -1.72 -18.91 -12.89
C THR A 353 -0.41 -19.34 -12.25
N GLN A 354 0.47 -19.99 -13.02
CA GLN A 354 1.77 -20.48 -12.54
C GLN A 354 2.75 -19.36 -12.18
N THR A 355 2.59 -18.17 -12.78
CA THR A 355 3.55 -17.05 -12.67
C THR A 355 2.97 -15.83 -11.95
N ARG A 356 1.78 -15.94 -11.33
CA ARG A 356 1.06 -14.82 -10.69
C ARG A 356 1.90 -14.13 -9.62
N GLY A 357 2.60 -14.87 -8.78
CA GLY A 357 3.47 -14.28 -7.75
C GLY A 357 4.57 -13.41 -8.36
N THR A 358 5.25 -13.91 -9.41
CA THR A 358 6.30 -13.16 -10.12
C THR A 358 5.73 -11.91 -10.79
N GLY A 359 4.58 -12.03 -11.45
CA GLY A 359 3.95 -10.90 -12.14
C GLY A 359 3.40 -9.84 -11.19
N ALA A 360 2.77 -10.25 -10.08
CA ALA A 360 2.34 -9.34 -9.03
C ALA A 360 3.53 -8.60 -8.39
N GLY A 361 4.64 -9.31 -8.13
CA GLY A 361 5.87 -8.72 -7.63
C GLY A 361 6.45 -7.66 -8.58
N LEU A 362 6.48 -7.94 -9.90
CA LEU A 362 6.91 -6.96 -10.91
C LEU A 362 6.02 -5.72 -10.93
N LYS A 363 4.70 -5.89 -10.87
CA LYS A 363 3.74 -4.77 -10.80
C LYS A 363 4.02 -3.91 -9.56
N THR A 364 4.21 -4.53 -8.40
CA THR A 364 4.47 -3.82 -7.15
C THR A 364 5.82 -3.11 -7.19
N LEU A 365 6.86 -3.76 -7.69
CA LEU A 365 8.17 -3.13 -7.88
C LEU A 365 8.08 -1.91 -8.82
N THR A 366 7.36 -2.03 -9.93
CA THR A 366 7.17 -0.93 -10.89
C THR A 366 6.42 0.25 -10.24
N ASN A 367 5.41 -0.03 -9.41
CA ASN A 367 4.72 0.99 -8.63
C ASN A 367 5.68 1.69 -7.66
N SER A 368 6.51 0.93 -6.94
CA SER A 368 7.50 1.49 -6.01
C SER A 368 8.55 2.36 -6.72
N VAL A 369 9.01 1.93 -7.91
CA VAL A 369 9.86 2.77 -8.77
C VAL A 369 9.15 4.07 -9.14
N GLY A 370 7.86 3.99 -9.49
CA GLY A 370 7.03 5.16 -9.76
C GLY A 370 6.99 6.13 -8.58
N ILE A 371 6.80 5.63 -7.36
CA ILE A 371 6.80 6.45 -6.13
C ILE A 371 8.14 7.19 -5.95
N THR A 372 9.25 6.47 -6.03
CA THR A 372 10.58 7.06 -5.88
C THR A 372 10.86 8.12 -6.94
N VAL A 373 10.62 7.80 -8.21
CA VAL A 373 10.81 8.72 -9.34
C VAL A 373 9.86 9.91 -9.24
N GLY A 374 8.60 9.67 -8.84
CA GLY A 374 7.60 10.71 -8.62
C GLY A 374 8.05 11.73 -7.58
N LEU A 375 8.56 11.28 -6.44
CA LEU A 375 9.09 12.16 -5.39
C LEU A 375 10.29 12.98 -5.86
N ILE A 376 11.24 12.39 -6.59
CA ILE A 376 12.41 13.09 -7.12
C ILE A 376 11.99 14.16 -8.14
N LEU A 377 11.14 13.81 -9.11
CA LEU A 377 10.65 14.77 -10.10
C LEU A 377 9.78 15.85 -9.47
N SER A 378 8.92 15.46 -8.52
CA SER A 378 8.10 16.41 -7.75
C SER A 378 8.96 17.38 -6.99
N SER A 379 10.03 16.93 -6.34
CA SER A 379 10.97 17.81 -5.64
C SER A 379 11.53 18.90 -6.55
N ILE A 380 11.95 18.55 -7.76
CA ILE A 380 12.49 19.51 -8.74
C ILE A 380 11.41 20.54 -9.14
N ILE A 381 10.18 20.09 -9.40
CA ILE A 381 9.07 20.96 -9.77
C ILE A 381 8.67 21.85 -8.58
N THR A 382 8.57 21.27 -7.39
CA THR A 382 8.19 21.98 -6.16
C THR A 382 9.20 23.09 -5.86
N TYR A 383 10.51 22.82 -5.95
CA TYR A 383 11.54 23.83 -5.74
C TYR A 383 11.45 25.02 -6.72
N SER A 384 11.07 24.76 -7.98
CA SER A 384 11.08 25.78 -9.04
C SER A 384 9.74 26.49 -9.25
N GLN A 385 8.61 25.80 -9.01
CA GLN A 385 7.27 26.25 -9.40
C GLN A 385 6.23 26.11 -8.28
N GLY A 386 6.60 25.51 -7.14
CA GLY A 386 5.71 25.26 -6.01
C GLY A 386 5.01 23.92 -6.06
N LEU A 387 4.56 23.45 -4.89
CA LEU A 387 3.95 22.13 -4.70
C LEU A 387 2.61 21.99 -5.45
N ALA A 388 1.83 23.07 -5.55
CA ALA A 388 0.59 23.09 -6.33
C ALA A 388 0.79 22.71 -7.80
N VAL A 389 1.83 23.26 -8.44
CA VAL A 389 2.16 22.96 -9.84
C VAL A 389 2.59 21.50 -9.98
N SER A 390 3.36 21.00 -9.03
CA SER A 390 3.75 19.60 -8.99
C SER A 390 2.52 18.68 -8.99
N PHE A 391 1.55 18.92 -8.12
CA PHE A 391 0.31 18.13 -8.06
C PHE A 391 -0.46 18.15 -9.38
N ILE A 392 -0.59 19.33 -10.02
CA ILE A 392 -1.28 19.44 -11.32
C ILE A 392 -0.57 18.65 -12.40
N VAL A 393 0.76 18.77 -12.52
CA VAL A 393 1.55 18.08 -13.55
C VAL A 393 1.37 16.57 -13.43
N PHE A 394 1.49 16.02 -12.23
CA PHE A 394 1.32 14.59 -12.00
C PHE A 394 -0.13 14.13 -12.19
N ALA A 395 -1.10 14.91 -11.73
CA ALA A 395 -2.51 14.60 -11.96
C ALA A 395 -2.88 14.53 -13.45
N LEU A 396 -2.31 15.41 -14.28
CA LEU A 396 -2.49 15.34 -15.73
C LEU A 396 -1.92 14.06 -16.35
N MET A 397 -0.82 13.52 -15.80
CA MET A 397 -0.29 12.22 -16.22
C MET A 397 -1.28 11.07 -15.96
N PHE A 398 -2.16 11.21 -14.97
CA PHE A 398 -3.19 10.20 -14.68
C PHE A 398 -4.20 10.05 -15.82
N ILE A 399 -4.42 11.09 -16.62
CA ILE A 399 -5.26 11.03 -17.83
C ILE A 399 -4.69 10.04 -18.85
N ALA A 400 -3.37 9.86 -18.89
CA ALA A 400 -2.75 8.86 -19.76
C ALA A 400 -3.24 7.44 -19.42
N ILE A 401 -3.63 7.15 -18.17
CA ILE A 401 -4.21 5.86 -17.79
C ILE A 401 -5.52 5.62 -18.54
N PHE A 402 -6.40 6.63 -18.64
CA PHE A 402 -7.63 6.51 -19.42
C PHE A 402 -7.33 6.10 -20.86
N ILE A 403 -6.37 6.74 -21.50
CA ILE A 403 -5.99 6.46 -22.89
C ILE A 403 -5.39 5.05 -23.02
N LEU A 404 -4.50 4.67 -22.11
CA LEU A 404 -3.87 3.34 -22.12
C LEU A 404 -4.91 2.23 -21.94
N VAL A 405 -5.84 2.41 -21.00
CA VAL A 405 -6.94 1.45 -20.75
C VAL A 405 -7.86 1.39 -21.96
N LEU A 406 -8.20 2.53 -22.57
CA LEU A 406 -9.09 2.60 -23.74
C LEU A 406 -8.52 1.81 -24.92
N LEU A 407 -7.26 2.04 -25.24
CA LEU A 407 -6.64 1.54 -26.46
C LEU A 407 -6.08 0.11 -26.32
N PHE A 408 -5.61 -0.29 -25.16
CA PHE A 408 -4.75 -1.47 -25.04
C PHE A 408 -5.27 -2.53 -24.07
N LEU A 409 -6.10 -2.19 -23.08
CA LEU A 409 -6.65 -3.18 -22.16
C LEU A 409 -7.98 -3.72 -22.67
N ARG A 410 -8.15 -5.04 -22.55
CA ARG A 410 -9.43 -5.71 -22.74
C ARG A 410 -10.18 -5.78 -21.42
N GLU A 411 -11.52 -5.87 -21.49
CA GLU A 411 -12.32 -6.15 -20.30
C GLU A 411 -11.99 -7.55 -19.76
N THR A 412 -11.74 -7.62 -18.46
CA THR A 412 -11.39 -8.89 -17.81
C THR A 412 -12.52 -9.48 -16.96
N LYS A 413 -13.68 -8.81 -16.91
CA LYS A 413 -14.87 -9.30 -16.23
C LYS A 413 -15.29 -10.67 -16.77
N GLY A 414 -15.37 -11.67 -15.87
CA GLY A 414 -15.86 -13.01 -16.22
C GLY A 414 -14.88 -13.88 -17.00
N VAL A 415 -13.62 -13.48 -17.12
CA VAL A 415 -12.58 -14.33 -17.72
C VAL A 415 -12.32 -15.53 -16.82
N ASN A 416 -12.46 -16.75 -17.38
CA ASN A 416 -12.06 -17.97 -16.70
C ASN A 416 -10.54 -17.98 -16.53
N LEU A 417 -10.09 -18.08 -15.29
CA LEU A 417 -8.66 -18.07 -14.98
C LEU A 417 -7.90 -19.29 -15.53
N SER A 418 -8.63 -20.37 -15.89
CA SER A 418 -8.11 -21.57 -16.56
C SER A 418 -7.81 -21.35 -18.05
N ASP A 419 -8.37 -20.31 -18.68
CA ASP A 419 -8.22 -20.02 -20.10
C ASP A 419 -7.03 -19.08 -20.39
N ILE A 420 -6.26 -18.74 -19.36
CA ILE A 420 -5.08 -17.87 -19.44
C ILE A 420 -3.83 -18.78 -19.46
N GLU A 421 -3.65 -19.52 -20.52
CA GLU A 421 -2.43 -20.26 -20.84
C GLU A 421 -1.57 -19.57 -21.88
#